data_477a100946dda3082a0e2d30b88d2ede
#
_entry.id   477a100946dda3082a0e2d30b88d2ede
#
_cell.length_a   1.000
_cell.length_b   1.000
_cell.length_c   1.000
_cell.angle_alpha   90.00
_cell.angle_beta   90.00
_cell.angle_gamma   90.00
#
_symmetry.space_group_name_H-M   'P 1'
#
loop_
_entity.id
_entity.type
_entity.pdbx_description
1 polymer ?
#
loop_
_entity_poly.entity_id
_entity_poly.type
_entity_poly.pdbx_seq_one_letter_code
_entity_poly.pdbx_strand_id
1 'polypeptide(L)'
;MKKVAALVALSLLMAGCVSCDKIAVTPEQLQHHRFVLESVNGKPVTSDKNPPEISFGEKMMISGSMCNRFSGEGKLSNGELTAKGLAMTRMMCANPQLNELDNTISEMLKEGAQVDLTANQLTLATAKQTLTYKLADLMN
;
A
#
# COMPACT_ATOMS: atom_id res chain seq x y z
N MET A 1 35.44 -37.18 16.36
CA MET A 1 34.93 -36.96 16.36
C MET A 1 34.14 -36.30 16.23
N LYS A 2 34.19 -36.32 16.04
CA LYS A 2 33.48 -35.87 15.84
C LYS A 2 32.72 -35.07 15.63
N LYS A 3 32.59 -34.88 15.42
CA LYS A 3 31.93 -34.30 15.24
C LYS A 3 31.23 -33.56 14.92
N VAL A 4 31.19 -33.54 14.60
CA VAL A 4 30.55 -32.96 14.29
C VAL A 4 29.72 -32.44 14.09
N ALA A 5 29.63 -32.62 14.01
CA ALA A 5 28.82 -32.20 13.75
C ALA A 5 28.08 -31.55 13.86
N ALA A 6 28.09 -31.47 13.83
CA ALA A 6 27.35 -30.83 13.86
C ALA A 6 26.89 -30.07 13.71
N LEU A 7 26.97 -29.92 13.25
CA LEU A 7 26.44 -29.20 13.02
C LEU A 7 25.80 -28.62 12.60
N VAL A 8 25.74 -28.69 12.34
CA VAL A 8 25.03 -28.21 11.96
C VAL A 8 24.20 -27.77 11.80
N ALA A 9 24.14 -28.06 11.80
CA ALA A 9 23.17 -27.64 11.68
C ALA A 9 22.63 -26.91 11.80
N LEU A 10 22.88 -26.59 11.72
CA LEU A 10 22.18 -25.80 11.77
C LEU A 10 21.84 -25.03 11.27
N SER A 11 22.09 -25.02 10.73
CA SER A 11 21.66 -24.22 10.28
C SER A 11 20.89 -23.95 9.82
N LEU A 12 20.73 -24.29 9.65
CA LEU A 12 19.77 -23.96 9.19
C LEU A 12 18.97 -23.47 9.38
N LEU A 13 19.10 -23.58 9.52
CA LEU A 13 18.12 -23.10 9.73
C LEU A 13 17.73 -22.19 9.64
N MET A 14 17.91 -21.91 9.47
CA MET A 14 17.51 -20.95 9.45
C MET A 14 17.22 -20.57 8.57
N ALA A 15 17.53 -20.76 8.09
CA ALA A 15 17.30 -20.25 7.25
C ALA A 15 16.24 -20.15 6.98
N GLY A 16 16.22 -20.58 6.92
CA GLY A 16 15.27 -20.47 6.50
C GLY A 16 14.44 -19.75 6.84
N CYS A 17 14.12 -19.85 7.19
CA CYS A 17 13.19 -19.28 7.58
C CYS A 17 13.05 -18.06 7.45
N VAL A 18 13.64 -17.80 7.28
CA VAL A 18 13.68 -16.60 7.19
C VAL A 18 12.95 -16.07 6.18
N SER A 19 13.26 -16.33 5.18
CA SER A 19 12.65 -15.77 4.14
C SER A 19 11.28 -15.90 4.13
N CYS A 20 10.95 -16.84 4.51
CA CYS A 20 9.66 -17.05 4.40
C CYS A 20 8.90 -16.11 5.08
N ASP A 21 9.48 -15.31 5.64
CA ASP A 21 8.84 -14.41 6.33
C ASP A 21 8.03 -13.52 5.63
N LYS A 22 8.23 -13.23 4.46
CA LYS A 22 7.46 -12.30 3.81
C LYS A 22 6.24 -12.92 3.32
N ILE A 23 5.18 -12.81 4.01
CA ILE A 23 3.89 -13.28 3.56
C ILE A 23 3.25 -12.15 2.80
N ALA A 24 2.98 -12.37 1.55
CA ALA A 24 2.38 -11.33 0.72
C ALA A 24 0.98 -10.99 1.22
N VAL A 25 0.62 -9.73 1.11
CA VAL A 25 -0.72 -9.26 1.48
C VAL A 25 -1.72 -9.88 0.53
N THR A 26 -2.84 -10.33 1.06
CA THR A 26 -3.87 -10.93 0.22
C THR A 26 -5.02 -9.97 0.01
N PRO A 27 -5.83 -10.17 -1.03
CA PRO A 27 -6.98 -9.31 -1.25
C PRO A 27 -7.93 -9.27 -0.07
N GLU A 28 -8.12 -10.39 0.61
CA GLU A 28 -9.02 -10.44 1.75
C GLU A 28 -8.59 -9.53 2.89
N GLN A 29 -7.32 -9.27 2.99
CA GLN A 29 -6.83 -8.40 4.05
C GLN A 29 -7.10 -6.94 3.75
N LEU A 30 -7.29 -6.60 2.50
CA LEU A 30 -7.55 -5.22 2.09
C LEU A 30 -9.02 -4.93 1.82
N GLN A 31 -9.75 -5.91 1.31
CA GLN A 31 -11.14 -5.67 0.94
C GLN A 31 -11.99 -5.26 2.13
N HIS A 32 -12.86 -4.32 1.89
CA HIS A 32 -13.79 -3.78 2.87
C HIS A 32 -13.12 -2.93 3.94
N HIS A 33 -11.92 -2.42 3.64
CA HIS A 33 -11.21 -1.56 4.58
C HIS A 33 -10.91 -0.22 3.92
N ARG A 34 -10.84 0.80 4.75
CA ARG A 34 -10.58 2.16 4.32
C ARG A 34 -9.36 2.66 5.05
N PHE A 35 -8.49 3.36 4.35
CA PHE A 35 -7.24 3.86 4.92
C PHE A 35 -7.09 5.33 4.58
N VAL A 36 -6.57 6.10 5.51
CA VAL A 36 -6.35 7.54 5.34
C VAL A 36 -4.86 7.81 5.23
N LEU A 37 -4.47 8.62 4.28
CA LEU A 37 -3.07 8.91 4.03
C LEU A 37 -2.48 9.71 5.18
N GLU A 38 -1.35 9.24 5.69
CA GLU A 38 -0.65 9.89 6.79
C GLU A 38 0.60 10.60 6.32
N SER A 39 1.36 9.99 5.46
CA SER A 39 2.62 10.59 5.04
C SER A 39 3.02 10.16 3.63
N VAL A 40 3.86 10.97 3.03
CA VAL A 40 4.41 10.71 1.71
C VAL A 40 5.91 10.81 1.88
N ASN A 41 6.61 9.73 1.59
CA ASN A 41 8.06 9.65 1.74
C ASN A 41 8.51 10.06 3.14
N GLY A 42 7.72 9.66 4.13
CA GLY A 42 8.05 9.93 5.52
C GLY A 42 7.64 11.30 6.02
N LYS A 43 7.08 12.15 5.16
CA LYS A 43 6.66 13.48 5.59
C LYS A 43 5.16 13.54 5.75
N PRO A 44 4.67 14.06 6.87
CA PRO A 44 3.24 14.12 7.09
C PRO A 44 2.53 14.93 6.03
N VAL A 45 1.32 14.50 5.70
CA VAL A 45 0.49 15.21 4.75
C VAL A 45 -0.48 16.06 5.54
N THR A 46 -0.54 17.34 5.21
CA THR A 46 -1.49 18.21 5.88
C THR A 46 -2.73 18.29 5.04
N SER A 47 -3.86 18.15 5.68
CA SER A 47 -5.13 18.24 5.00
C SER A 47 -6.10 18.87 5.96
N ASP A 48 -6.85 19.81 5.48
CA ASP A 48 -7.77 20.52 6.32
C ASP A 48 -9.00 19.72 6.65
N LYS A 49 -9.77 19.38 5.67
CA LYS A 49 -11.05 18.73 5.91
C LYS A 49 -11.14 17.32 5.40
N ASN A 50 -10.67 17.09 4.20
CA ASN A 50 -10.82 15.81 3.57
C ASN A 50 -9.46 15.21 3.27
N PRO A 51 -8.91 14.47 4.21
CA PRO A 51 -7.60 13.86 3.98
C PRO A 51 -7.69 12.87 2.82
N PRO A 52 -6.63 12.71 2.08
CA PRO A 52 -6.59 11.69 1.04
C PRO A 52 -6.82 10.31 1.65
N GLU A 53 -7.46 9.46 0.90
CA GLU A 53 -7.76 8.13 1.41
C GLU A 53 -7.80 7.12 0.28
N ILE A 54 -7.79 5.85 0.63
CA ILE A 54 -7.95 4.77 -0.32
C ILE A 54 -8.78 3.69 0.35
N SER A 55 -9.71 3.11 -0.40
CA SER A 55 -10.57 2.05 0.09
C SER A 55 -10.57 0.91 -0.89
N PHE A 56 -10.75 -0.29 -0.38
CA PHE A 56 -10.80 -1.48 -1.22
C PHE A 56 -12.16 -2.14 -1.00
N GLY A 57 -12.92 -2.27 -2.05
CA GLY A 57 -14.22 -2.93 -1.97
C GLY A 57 -14.15 -4.35 -2.46
N GLU A 58 -15.29 -4.90 -2.84
CA GLU A 58 -15.36 -6.25 -3.31
C GLU A 58 -14.56 -6.38 -4.60
N LYS A 59 -13.98 -7.55 -4.80
CA LYS A 59 -13.22 -7.83 -6.00
C LYS A 59 -12.07 -6.83 -6.20
N MET A 60 -11.55 -6.34 -5.10
CA MET A 60 -10.44 -5.39 -5.13
C MET A 60 -10.74 -4.11 -5.92
N MET A 61 -12.00 -3.69 -5.91
CA MET A 61 -12.33 -2.41 -6.50
C MET A 61 -11.69 -1.33 -5.64
N ILE A 62 -10.86 -0.50 -6.24
CA ILE A 62 -10.18 0.57 -5.53
C ILE A 62 -10.94 1.85 -5.70
N SER A 63 -11.08 2.61 -4.62
CA SER A 63 -11.60 3.96 -4.72
C SER A 63 -10.85 4.80 -3.70
N GLY A 64 -10.78 6.08 -3.95
CA GLY A 64 -10.06 6.95 -3.04
C GLY A 64 -9.99 8.36 -3.55
N SER A 65 -9.13 9.14 -2.93
CA SER A 65 -8.93 10.52 -3.34
C SER A 65 -7.57 11.02 -2.94
N MET A 66 -7.08 11.95 -3.68
CA MET A 66 -5.96 12.80 -3.30
C MET A 66 -6.51 14.21 -3.43
N CYS A 67 -6.24 14.90 -4.53
CA CYS A 67 -7.01 16.08 -4.86
C CYS A 67 -8.33 15.62 -5.47
N ASN A 68 -8.25 14.74 -6.43
CA ASN A 68 -9.41 14.23 -7.13
C ASN A 68 -9.79 12.85 -6.68
N ARG A 69 -11.04 12.47 -6.92
CA ARG A 69 -11.49 11.13 -6.61
C ARG A 69 -11.05 10.20 -7.72
N PHE A 70 -10.67 9.01 -7.36
CA PHE A 70 -10.29 8.01 -8.36
C PHE A 70 -10.92 6.67 -8.03
N SER A 71 -11.08 5.84 -9.03
CA SER A 71 -11.57 4.49 -8.82
C SER A 71 -11.12 3.60 -9.97
N GLY A 72 -11.07 2.33 -9.73
CA GLY A 72 -10.71 1.37 -10.75
C GLY A 72 -10.62 -0.03 -10.17
N GLU A 73 -10.41 -1.00 -11.04
CA GLU A 73 -10.27 -2.37 -10.60
C GLU A 73 -8.83 -2.62 -10.24
N GLY A 74 -8.60 -3.03 -9.01
CA GLY A 74 -7.26 -3.34 -8.57
C GLY A 74 -6.94 -4.79 -8.77
N LYS A 75 -5.66 -5.09 -8.85
CA LYS A 75 -5.17 -6.44 -8.97
C LYS A 75 -3.98 -6.57 -8.03
N LEU A 76 -4.05 -7.55 -7.15
CA LEU A 76 -2.98 -7.78 -6.19
C LEU A 76 -2.37 -9.13 -6.50
N SER A 77 -1.08 -9.12 -6.78
CA SER A 77 -0.37 -10.34 -7.13
C SER A 77 1.00 -10.30 -6.49
N ASN A 78 1.30 -11.29 -5.67
CA ASN A 78 2.60 -11.37 -4.99
C ASN A 78 2.95 -10.09 -4.25
N GLY A 79 1.97 -9.50 -3.60
CA GLY A 79 2.21 -8.29 -2.83
C GLY A 79 2.33 -7.02 -3.65
N GLU A 80 2.06 -7.09 -4.93
CA GLU A 80 2.12 -5.91 -5.78
C GLU A 80 0.72 -5.52 -6.25
N LEU A 81 0.36 -4.29 -6.05
CA LEU A 81 -0.95 -3.78 -6.41
C LEU A 81 -0.87 -2.97 -7.70
N THR A 82 -1.71 -3.29 -8.65
CA THR A 82 -1.81 -2.54 -9.89
C THR A 82 -3.25 -2.19 -10.15
N ALA A 83 -3.47 -1.13 -10.88
CA ALA A 83 -4.79 -0.77 -11.35
C ALA A 83 -4.59 -0.02 -12.65
N LYS A 84 -5.11 -0.57 -13.72
CA LYS A 84 -5.00 0.06 -15.01
C LYS A 84 -6.30 0.80 -15.31
N GLY A 85 -6.19 1.90 -15.97
CA GLY A 85 -7.38 2.61 -16.36
C GLY A 85 -8.13 3.24 -15.20
N LEU A 86 -7.41 3.82 -14.26
CA LEU A 86 -8.07 4.51 -13.16
C LEU A 86 -8.88 5.66 -13.70
N ALA A 87 -10.14 5.74 -13.28
CA ALA A 87 -10.97 6.88 -13.57
C ALA A 87 -10.69 7.93 -12.51
N MET A 88 -10.59 9.17 -12.89
CA MET A 88 -10.24 10.23 -11.96
C MET A 88 -10.96 11.52 -12.37
N THR A 89 -11.52 12.22 -11.39
CA THR A 89 -12.13 13.51 -11.67
C THR A 89 -11.02 14.51 -11.96
N ARG A 90 -11.36 15.66 -12.51
CA ARG A 90 -10.36 16.64 -12.89
C ARG A 90 -10.68 17.98 -12.31
N MET A 91 -10.30 18.16 -11.06
CA MET A 91 -10.45 19.44 -10.39
C MET A 91 -9.07 19.91 -9.97
N MET A 92 -8.93 21.17 -9.69
CA MET A 92 -7.68 21.73 -9.22
C MET A 92 -7.85 22.10 -7.75
N CYS A 93 -6.98 21.61 -6.92
CA CYS A 93 -7.04 21.91 -5.49
C CYS A 93 -6.13 23.08 -5.17
N ALA A 94 -6.45 23.78 -4.13
CA ALA A 94 -5.62 24.90 -3.69
C ALA A 94 -4.26 24.42 -3.19
N ASN A 95 -4.21 23.22 -2.64
CA ASN A 95 -2.95 22.68 -2.13
C ASN A 95 -2.18 21.99 -3.26
N PRO A 96 -1.04 22.54 -3.67
CA PRO A 96 -0.29 21.96 -4.78
C PRO A 96 0.15 20.52 -4.53
N GLN A 97 0.39 20.17 -3.27
CA GLN A 97 0.80 18.82 -2.96
C GLN A 97 -0.28 17.82 -3.35
N LEU A 98 -1.53 18.18 -3.12
CA LEU A 98 -2.63 17.27 -3.45
C LEU A 98 -2.74 17.06 -4.96
N ASN A 99 -2.49 18.10 -5.73
CA ASN A 99 -2.53 17.97 -7.18
C ASN A 99 -1.42 17.03 -7.67
N GLU A 100 -0.27 17.10 -7.05
CA GLU A 100 0.82 16.22 -7.42
C GLU A 100 0.51 14.79 -7.02
N LEU A 101 -0.15 14.60 -5.90
CA LEU A 101 -0.46 13.26 -5.43
C LEU A 101 -1.45 12.55 -6.35
N ASP A 102 -2.28 13.29 -7.07
CA ASP A 102 -3.15 12.67 -8.08
C ASP A 102 -2.30 11.93 -9.11
N ASN A 103 -1.23 12.55 -9.57
CA ASN A 103 -0.35 11.92 -10.53
C ASN A 103 0.43 10.79 -9.88
N THR A 104 0.85 10.99 -8.65
CA THR A 104 1.62 9.99 -7.95
C THR A 104 0.85 8.69 -7.81
N ILE A 105 -0.39 8.75 -7.34
CA ILE A 105 -1.16 7.53 -7.13
C ILE A 105 -1.47 6.86 -8.48
N SER A 106 -1.74 7.65 -9.47
CA SER A 106 -2.05 7.12 -10.79
C SER A 106 -0.85 6.36 -11.36
N GLU A 107 0.34 6.93 -11.27
CA GLU A 107 1.52 6.27 -11.77
C GLU A 107 1.90 5.06 -10.94
N MET A 108 1.79 5.14 -9.63
CA MET A 108 2.14 4.02 -8.77
C MET A 108 1.28 2.82 -9.07
N LEU A 109 -0.01 3.02 -9.24
CA LEU A 109 -0.91 1.91 -9.50
C LEU A 109 -0.81 1.41 -10.94
N LYS A 110 -0.41 2.27 -11.85
CA LYS A 110 -0.22 1.85 -13.21
C LYS A 110 1.02 0.97 -13.32
N GLU A 111 2.07 1.34 -12.63
CA GLU A 111 3.33 0.60 -12.69
C GLU A 111 3.40 -0.57 -11.73
N GLY A 112 2.66 -0.49 -10.66
CA GLY A 112 2.68 -1.53 -9.66
C GLY A 112 3.36 -1.04 -8.39
N ALA A 113 2.65 -1.09 -7.27
CA ALA A 113 3.18 -0.66 -5.99
C ALA A 113 3.28 -1.85 -5.05
N GLN A 114 4.38 -1.93 -4.34
CA GLN A 114 4.54 -2.97 -3.33
C GLN A 114 3.63 -2.62 -2.16
N VAL A 115 2.91 -3.59 -1.65
CA VAL A 115 1.98 -3.39 -0.56
C VAL A 115 2.50 -4.05 0.69
N ASP A 116 2.52 -3.31 1.78
CA ASP A 116 2.88 -3.86 3.05
C ASP A 116 1.78 -3.46 4.03
N LEU A 117 1.27 -4.42 4.77
CA LEU A 117 0.20 -4.18 5.71
C LEU A 117 0.62 -4.69 7.08
N THR A 118 0.68 -3.79 8.04
CA THR A 118 0.87 -4.17 9.42
C THR A 118 -0.40 -3.78 10.14
N ALA A 119 -0.53 -4.12 11.37
CA ALA A 119 -1.78 -3.99 12.11
C ALA A 119 -2.72 -2.88 11.65
N ASN A 120 -2.28 -1.65 11.69
CA ASN A 120 -3.13 -0.53 11.35
C ASN A 120 -2.55 0.35 10.26
N GLN A 121 -1.53 -0.11 9.57
CA GLN A 121 -0.82 0.73 8.63
C GLN A 121 -0.64 0.04 7.28
N LEU A 122 -0.97 0.75 6.24
CA LEU A 122 -0.82 0.28 4.88
C LEU A 122 0.26 1.12 4.21
N THR A 123 1.22 0.47 3.58
CA THR A 123 2.25 1.18 2.85
C THR A 123 2.22 0.76 1.40
N LEU A 124 2.22 1.73 0.51
CA LEU A 124 2.34 1.49 -0.92
C LEU A 124 3.66 2.11 -1.36
N ALA A 125 4.51 1.33 -1.97
CA ALA A 125 5.85 1.81 -2.30
C ALA A 125 6.31 1.42 -3.69
N THR A 126 7.02 2.33 -4.32
CA THR A 126 7.74 2.05 -5.55
C THR A 126 9.17 2.52 -5.32
N ALA A 127 10.00 2.42 -6.32
CA ALA A 127 11.37 2.89 -6.19
C ALA A 127 11.44 4.39 -5.93
N LYS A 128 10.42 5.12 -6.33
CA LYS A 128 10.43 6.58 -6.22
C LYS A 128 9.65 7.13 -5.07
N GLN A 129 8.58 6.46 -4.67
CA GLN A 129 7.64 7.04 -3.72
C GLN A 129 7.18 6.03 -2.69
N THR A 130 6.89 6.51 -1.51
CA THR A 130 6.28 5.67 -0.46
C THR A 130 5.12 6.43 0.13
N LEU A 131 3.95 5.81 0.10
CA LEU A 131 2.76 6.37 0.70
C LEU A 131 2.40 5.54 1.91
N THR A 132 2.20 6.18 3.05
CA THR A 132 1.84 5.49 4.27
C THR A 132 0.44 5.91 4.69
N TYR A 133 -0.43 4.92 4.86
CA TYR A 133 -1.82 5.14 5.22
C TYR A 133 -2.12 4.50 6.56
N LYS A 134 -3.14 4.99 7.22
CA LYS A 134 -3.57 4.47 8.49
C LYS A 134 -4.98 3.91 8.36
N LEU A 135 -5.23 2.77 8.97
CA LEU A 135 -6.56 2.15 8.93
C LEU A 135 -7.58 3.06 9.60
N ALA A 136 -8.68 3.29 8.93
CA ALA A 136 -9.70 4.20 9.39
C ALA A 136 -11.11 3.60 9.41
N ASP A 137 -11.19 2.28 9.43
CA ASP A 137 -12.48 1.60 9.41
C ASP A 137 -13.37 1.94 10.58
N LEU A 138 -12.76 2.15 11.71
CA LEU A 138 -13.53 2.33 12.92
C LEU A 138 -14.03 3.73 13.09
N MET A 139 -13.73 4.60 12.15
CA MET A 139 -14.20 5.96 12.26
C MET A 139 -15.48 6.07 11.53
N ASN A 140 -16.54 5.83 12.11
CA ASN A 140 -17.82 5.91 11.43
C ASN A 140 -18.47 7.21 11.62
#